data_e62a151c4bd17e891085f7a8c1e833cd
#
_entry.id   e62a151c4bd17e891085f7a8c1e833cd
#
_cell.length_a   1.000
_cell.length_b   1.000
_cell.length_c   1.000
_cell.angle_alpha   90.00
_cell.angle_beta   90.00
_cell.angle_gamma   90.00
#
_symmetry.space_group_name_H-M   'P 1'
#
loop_
_entity.id
_entity.type
_entity.pdbx_description
1 polymer ?
#
loop_
_entity_poly.entity_id
_entity_poly.type
_entity_poly.pdbx_seq_one_letter_code
_entity_poly.pdbx_strand_id
1 'polypeptide(L)'
;MPKISVMETCHRRNVEKCYVLFGSNMGDKEAIFAQACQLINNRCGLVVEVSSAYESEPWGFEAKEWFLNRVIVVETELSPMDLLQQLLDIEKELGRVRHPEIQGYSSRTADLDLLYYGSRVFQTEKLTVPHPRLHLRRFALVPLCEVAPDFKHPVFKITQKELLNRCFDDNVVREIVLDENEIK
;
A
#
# COMPACT_ATOMS: atom_id res chain seq x y z
N MET A 1 -56.60 6.78 6.65
CA MET A 1 -55.25 7.36 6.70
C MET A 1 -54.26 6.23 6.61
N PRO A 2 -53.56 6.02 5.49
CA PRO A 2 -52.57 4.97 5.39
C PRO A 2 -51.26 5.47 6.01
N LYS A 3 -50.66 4.65 6.90
CA LYS A 3 -49.35 4.85 7.46
C LYS A 3 -48.31 4.61 6.36
N ILE A 4 -47.61 5.64 5.97
CA ILE A 4 -46.41 5.54 5.09
C ILE A 4 -45.32 4.97 5.97
N SER A 5 -45.01 3.69 5.76
CA SER A 5 -43.79 3.05 6.30
C SER A 5 -42.60 3.56 5.49
N VAL A 6 -41.82 4.45 6.09
CA VAL A 6 -40.53 4.82 5.57
C VAL A 6 -39.61 3.62 5.81
N MET A 7 -39.43 2.77 4.79
CA MET A 7 -38.33 1.82 4.78
C MET A 7 -37.05 2.65 4.68
N GLU A 8 -36.38 2.87 5.81
CA GLU A 8 -34.98 3.23 5.84
C GLU A 8 -34.22 2.06 5.21
N THR A 9 -33.86 2.20 3.94
CA THR A 9 -32.84 1.38 3.28
C THR A 9 -31.54 1.69 3.97
N CYS A 10 -31.22 0.92 5.00
CA CYS A 10 -29.88 0.87 5.58
C CYS A 10 -28.93 0.40 4.46
N HIS A 11 -28.32 1.36 3.75
CA HIS A 11 -27.21 1.08 2.87
C HIS A 11 -26.08 0.56 3.77
N ARG A 12 -25.93 -0.77 3.86
CA ARG A 12 -24.70 -1.35 4.40
C ARG A 12 -23.58 -0.82 3.53
N ARG A 13 -22.85 0.17 4.05
CA ARG A 13 -21.63 0.64 3.42
C ARG A 13 -20.71 -0.57 3.31
N ASN A 14 -20.34 -0.93 2.09
CA ASN A 14 -19.44 -2.04 1.86
C ASN A 14 -18.05 -1.59 2.28
N VAL A 15 -17.61 -2.02 3.45
CA VAL A 15 -16.22 -1.84 3.90
C VAL A 15 -15.36 -2.85 3.14
N GLU A 16 -14.35 -2.38 2.46
CA GLU A 16 -13.39 -3.20 1.72
C GLU A 16 -12.04 -3.18 2.43
N LYS A 17 -11.43 -4.36 2.55
CA LYS A 17 -10.07 -4.50 3.06
C LYS A 17 -9.07 -4.26 1.93
N CYS A 18 -8.26 -3.21 2.06
CA CYS A 18 -7.29 -2.80 1.07
C CYS A 18 -5.86 -2.95 1.59
N TYR A 19 -4.92 -3.18 0.69
CA TYR A 19 -3.50 -3.34 1.01
C TYR A 19 -2.72 -2.25 0.29
N VAL A 20 -2.02 -1.43 1.05
CA VAL A 20 -1.22 -0.30 0.56
C VAL A 20 0.23 -0.54 0.90
N LEU A 21 1.10 -0.48 -0.10
CA LEU A 21 2.55 -0.51 0.11
C LEU A 21 3.05 0.91 0.36
N PHE A 22 3.69 1.13 1.48
CA PHE A 22 4.50 2.31 1.73
C PHE A 22 5.94 2.03 1.33
N GLY A 23 6.57 2.95 0.59
CA GLY A 23 7.98 2.94 0.22
C GLY A 23 8.63 4.31 0.41
N SER A 24 9.81 4.36 1.01
CA SER A 24 10.58 5.60 1.21
C SER A 24 12.08 5.32 1.22
N ASN A 25 12.88 6.16 0.58
CA ASN A 25 14.35 6.13 0.67
C ASN A 25 14.97 7.51 0.93
N MET A 26 14.18 8.49 1.38
CA MET A 26 14.63 9.85 1.68
C MET A 26 14.08 10.35 3.01
N GLY A 27 14.87 11.12 3.73
CA GLY A 27 14.48 11.73 4.99
C GLY A 27 14.40 10.74 6.16
N ASP A 28 13.71 11.13 7.22
CA ASP A 28 13.39 10.25 8.34
C ASP A 28 12.23 9.32 7.95
N LYS A 29 12.59 8.15 7.42
CA LYS A 29 11.67 7.19 6.82
C LYS A 29 10.60 6.71 7.83
N GLU A 30 10.98 6.53 9.10
CA GLU A 30 10.07 6.08 10.16
C GLU A 30 9.08 7.19 10.58
N ALA A 31 9.56 8.41 10.74
CA ALA A 31 8.67 9.55 11.02
C ALA A 31 7.69 9.80 9.88
N ILE A 32 8.16 9.69 8.63
CA ILE A 32 7.31 9.80 7.43
C ILE A 32 6.27 8.67 7.39
N PHE A 33 6.67 7.42 7.72
CA PHE A 33 5.75 6.29 7.80
C PHE A 33 4.67 6.50 8.88
N ALA A 34 5.06 6.93 10.08
CA ALA A 34 4.11 7.21 11.17
C ALA A 34 3.10 8.29 10.75
N GLN A 35 3.55 9.35 10.10
CA GLN A 35 2.70 10.40 9.57
C GLN A 35 1.78 9.87 8.45
N ALA A 36 2.28 9.02 7.56
CA ALA A 36 1.48 8.37 6.53
C ALA A 36 0.33 7.55 7.13
N CYS A 37 0.61 6.74 8.15
CA CYS A 37 -0.42 5.95 8.85
C CYS A 37 -1.50 6.85 9.48
N GLN A 38 -1.12 7.96 10.11
CA GLN A 38 -2.08 8.91 10.68
C GLN A 38 -2.97 9.54 9.61
N LEU A 39 -2.39 9.98 8.50
CA LEU A 39 -3.14 10.58 7.39
C LEU A 39 -4.07 9.57 6.73
N ILE A 40 -3.61 8.34 6.50
CA ILE A 40 -4.43 7.25 5.97
C ILE A 40 -5.60 6.95 6.91
N ASN A 41 -5.34 6.82 8.21
CA ASN A 41 -6.39 6.54 9.20
C ASN A 41 -7.44 7.64 9.25
N ASN A 42 -7.06 8.88 9.04
CA ASN A 42 -7.96 10.03 9.09
C ASN A 42 -8.77 10.25 7.81
N ARG A 43 -8.24 9.86 6.64
CA ARG A 43 -8.81 10.22 5.33
C ARG A 43 -9.25 9.03 4.48
N CYS A 44 -8.61 7.87 4.66
CA CYS A 44 -8.86 6.71 3.81
C CYS A 44 -9.75 5.66 4.48
N GLY A 45 -9.62 5.48 5.79
CA GLY A 45 -10.34 4.46 6.55
C GLY A 45 -9.51 3.95 7.71
N LEU A 46 -9.98 2.92 8.40
CA LEU A 46 -9.34 2.38 9.58
C LEU A 46 -8.09 1.58 9.21
N VAL A 47 -6.93 1.98 9.70
CA VAL A 47 -5.72 1.16 9.65
C VAL A 47 -5.86 0.03 10.67
N VAL A 48 -5.98 -1.21 10.19
CA VAL A 48 -6.26 -2.39 11.04
C VAL A 48 -5.02 -3.24 11.30
N GLU A 49 -4.02 -3.16 10.44
CA GLU A 49 -2.78 -3.95 10.55
C GLU A 49 -1.65 -3.28 9.77
N VAL A 50 -0.41 -3.50 10.20
CA VAL A 50 0.79 -3.00 9.54
C VAL A 50 1.86 -4.09 9.62
N SER A 51 2.58 -4.34 8.52
CA SER A 51 3.72 -5.26 8.52
C SER A 51 4.90 -4.73 9.33
N SER A 52 5.83 -5.60 9.67
CA SER A 52 7.19 -5.24 10.08
C SER A 52 7.84 -4.29 9.05
N ALA A 53 8.93 -3.67 9.45
CA ALA A 53 9.72 -2.80 8.58
C ALA A 53 10.73 -3.64 7.78
N TYR A 54 10.78 -3.43 6.47
CA TYR A 54 11.70 -4.12 5.57
C TYR A 54 12.55 -3.14 4.79
N GLU A 55 13.85 -3.37 4.77
CA GLU A 55 14.75 -2.66 3.86
C GLU A 55 14.95 -3.45 2.57
N SER A 56 14.99 -2.75 1.45
CA SER A 56 15.31 -3.33 0.14
C SER A 56 16.23 -2.43 -0.67
N GLU A 57 16.98 -3.09 -1.57
CA GLU A 57 17.69 -2.37 -2.63
C GLU A 57 16.70 -1.61 -3.53
N PRO A 58 17.14 -0.50 -4.16
CA PRO A 58 16.34 0.18 -5.18
C PRO A 58 15.97 -0.77 -6.32
N TRP A 59 14.70 -0.77 -6.73
CA TRP A 59 14.19 -1.62 -7.78
C TRP A 59 14.06 -0.87 -9.11
N GLY A 60 14.80 -1.31 -10.14
CA GLY A 60 14.72 -0.75 -11.49
C GLY A 60 15.49 0.56 -11.70
N PHE A 61 16.29 1.00 -10.71
CA PHE A 61 17.21 2.14 -10.83
C PHE A 61 18.31 2.04 -9.78
N GLU A 62 19.38 2.86 -9.93
CA GLU A 62 20.47 2.96 -8.96
C GLU A 62 20.20 4.12 -7.99
N ALA A 63 20.30 3.85 -6.69
CA ALA A 63 20.34 4.85 -5.63
C ALA A 63 21.24 4.36 -4.49
N LYS A 64 21.80 5.31 -3.74
CA LYS A 64 22.68 4.99 -2.60
C LYS A 64 21.89 4.48 -1.40
N GLU A 65 20.71 5.06 -1.19
CA GLU A 65 19.89 4.78 -0.03
C GLU A 65 18.89 3.66 -0.32
N TRP A 66 18.82 2.70 0.58
CA TRP A 66 17.85 1.61 0.54
C TRP A 66 16.47 2.11 0.91
N PHE A 67 15.48 1.46 0.34
CA PHE A 67 14.07 1.73 0.65
C PHE A 67 13.64 1.07 1.95
N LEU A 68 12.87 1.81 2.75
CA LEU A 68 12.02 1.25 3.78
C LEU A 68 10.68 0.89 3.13
N ASN A 69 10.25 -0.35 3.30
CA ASN A 69 8.98 -0.85 2.77
C ASN A 69 8.14 -1.43 3.91
N ARG A 70 6.85 -1.08 3.94
CA ARG A 70 5.87 -1.65 4.87
C ARG A 70 4.52 -1.76 4.17
N VAL A 71 3.73 -2.78 4.51
CA VAL A 71 2.35 -2.91 4.03
C VAL A 71 1.41 -2.43 5.12
N ILE A 72 0.48 -1.57 4.74
CA ILE A 72 -0.59 -1.02 5.57
C ILE A 72 -1.89 -1.66 5.13
N VAL A 73 -2.61 -2.29 6.06
CA VAL A 73 -3.93 -2.87 5.83
C VAL A 73 -4.99 -1.88 6.28
N VAL A 74 -5.86 -1.47 5.36
CA VAL A 74 -6.87 -0.44 5.58
C VAL A 74 -8.26 -0.99 5.30
N GLU A 75 -9.19 -0.80 6.23
CA GLU A 75 -10.62 -1.01 6.00
C GLU A 75 -11.26 0.33 5.60
N THR A 76 -11.81 0.38 4.39
CA THR A 76 -12.30 1.63 3.78
C THR A 76 -13.72 1.50 3.20
N GLU A 77 -14.46 2.60 3.24
CA GLU A 77 -15.72 2.78 2.53
C GLU A 77 -15.55 3.61 1.24
N LEU A 78 -14.36 4.15 1.00
CA LEU A 78 -14.06 4.93 -0.19
C LEU A 78 -14.12 4.04 -1.44
N SER A 79 -14.54 4.61 -2.56
CA SER A 79 -14.38 3.94 -3.85
C SER A 79 -12.89 3.75 -4.21
N PRO A 80 -12.55 2.82 -5.11
CA PRO A 80 -11.16 2.61 -5.52
C PRO A 80 -10.48 3.90 -6.03
N MET A 81 -11.23 4.73 -6.76
CA MET A 81 -10.73 5.98 -7.31
C MET A 81 -10.54 7.06 -6.24
N ASP A 82 -11.48 7.14 -5.28
CA ASP A 82 -11.37 8.09 -4.17
C ASP A 82 -10.21 7.70 -3.25
N LEU A 83 -10.05 6.39 -2.96
CA LEU A 83 -8.90 5.90 -2.20
C LEU A 83 -7.59 6.24 -2.90
N LEU A 84 -7.46 5.99 -4.21
CA LEU A 84 -6.27 6.36 -4.99
C LEU A 84 -6.00 7.85 -4.88
N GLN A 85 -7.02 8.70 -5.04
CA GLN A 85 -6.85 10.15 -4.97
C GLN A 85 -6.35 10.59 -3.59
N GLN A 86 -6.90 10.03 -2.50
CA GLN A 86 -6.44 10.33 -1.15
C GLN A 86 -4.98 9.90 -0.93
N LEU A 87 -4.59 8.70 -1.40
CA LEU A 87 -3.19 8.24 -1.30
C LEU A 87 -2.24 9.18 -2.05
N LEU A 88 -2.59 9.63 -3.25
CA LEU A 88 -1.79 10.58 -4.03
C LEU A 88 -1.67 11.95 -3.36
N ASP A 89 -2.72 12.42 -2.70
CA ASP A 89 -2.70 13.70 -1.98
C ASP A 89 -1.87 13.59 -0.68
N ILE A 90 -1.92 12.45 0.00
CA ILE A 90 -1.06 12.14 1.16
C ILE A 90 0.41 12.11 0.73
N GLU A 91 0.77 11.46 -0.37
CA GLU A 91 2.14 11.48 -0.90
C GLU A 91 2.69 12.91 -1.10
N LYS A 92 1.87 13.79 -1.68
CA LYS A 92 2.26 15.21 -1.89
C LYS A 92 2.48 15.93 -0.56
N GLU A 93 1.59 15.70 0.42
CA GLU A 93 1.71 16.31 1.76
C GLU A 93 2.96 15.82 2.50
N LEU A 94 3.35 14.56 2.29
CA LEU A 94 4.60 13.97 2.79
C LEU A 94 5.86 14.42 2.04
N GLY A 95 5.73 15.40 1.14
CA GLY A 95 6.85 16.03 0.44
C GLY A 95 7.28 15.32 -0.84
N ARG A 96 6.47 14.42 -1.40
CA ARG A 96 6.78 13.81 -2.69
C ARG A 96 6.69 14.83 -3.81
N VAL A 97 7.82 15.10 -4.47
CA VAL A 97 7.88 15.91 -5.70
C VAL A 97 7.95 14.97 -6.90
N ARG A 98 7.01 15.10 -7.83
CA ARG A 98 7.03 14.39 -9.12
C ARG A 98 7.73 15.28 -10.14
N HIS A 99 8.80 14.77 -10.74
CA HIS A 99 9.55 15.43 -11.81
C HIS A 99 9.07 14.88 -13.16
N PRO A 100 8.26 15.61 -13.94
CA PRO A 100 7.73 15.11 -15.22
C PRO A 100 8.81 14.73 -16.23
N GLU A 101 9.99 15.34 -16.11
CA GLU A 101 11.16 15.11 -16.96
C GLU A 101 11.91 13.82 -16.66
N ILE A 102 11.69 13.22 -15.48
CA ILE A 102 12.32 11.95 -15.09
C ILE A 102 11.39 10.80 -15.44
N GLN A 103 11.72 10.06 -16.50
CA GLN A 103 11.01 8.83 -16.84
C GLN A 103 11.52 7.68 -15.97
N GLY A 104 10.62 7.00 -15.24
CA GLY A 104 10.92 5.81 -14.46
C GLY A 104 10.92 6.04 -12.95
N TYR A 105 11.69 5.21 -12.24
CA TYR A 105 11.78 5.25 -10.77
C TYR A 105 12.82 6.27 -10.31
N SER A 106 12.55 6.92 -9.19
CA SER A 106 13.44 7.90 -8.55
C SER A 106 13.34 7.79 -7.03
N SER A 107 14.34 8.36 -6.34
CA SER A 107 14.29 8.52 -4.88
C SER A 107 13.10 9.38 -4.47
N ARG A 108 12.46 9.05 -3.33
CA ARG A 108 11.23 9.70 -2.89
C ARG A 108 11.04 9.64 -1.39
N THR A 109 10.40 10.68 -0.86
CA THR A 109 10.04 10.75 0.56
C THR A 109 8.95 9.76 0.93
N ALA A 110 7.91 9.62 0.10
CA ALA A 110 6.84 8.65 0.29
C ALA A 110 6.27 8.17 -1.04
N ASP A 111 5.95 6.88 -1.12
CA ASP A 111 5.22 6.22 -2.19
C ASP A 111 4.13 5.35 -1.56
N LEU A 112 2.89 5.48 -2.01
CA LEU A 112 1.73 4.76 -1.50
C LEU A 112 1.05 4.01 -2.63
N ASP A 113 1.53 2.81 -2.93
CA ASP A 113 0.98 1.97 -4.00
C ASP A 113 -0.21 1.13 -3.48
N LEU A 114 -1.39 1.29 -4.10
CA LEU A 114 -2.53 0.42 -3.82
C LEU A 114 -2.30 -0.96 -4.46
N LEU A 115 -2.04 -1.98 -3.63
CA LEU A 115 -1.76 -3.35 -4.06
C LEU A 115 -3.04 -4.11 -4.38
N TYR A 116 -4.01 -4.08 -3.46
CA TYR A 116 -5.31 -4.73 -3.57
C TYR A 116 -6.42 -3.85 -3.03
N TYR A 117 -7.59 -3.94 -3.66
CA TYR A 117 -8.83 -3.39 -3.16
C TYR A 117 -9.85 -4.54 -2.99
N GLY A 118 -9.92 -5.10 -1.79
CA GLY A 118 -10.59 -6.37 -1.55
C GLY A 118 -10.09 -7.45 -2.52
N SER A 119 -10.99 -8.27 -3.01
CA SER A 119 -10.73 -9.26 -4.06
C SER A 119 -11.12 -8.77 -5.46
N ARG A 120 -11.36 -7.48 -5.62
CA ARG A 120 -11.84 -6.89 -6.89
C ARG A 120 -10.70 -6.68 -7.88
N VAL A 121 -11.08 -6.67 -9.15
CA VAL A 121 -10.19 -6.37 -10.28
C VAL A 121 -10.70 -5.11 -10.96
N PHE A 122 -9.86 -4.08 -11.03
CA PHE A 122 -10.13 -2.85 -11.77
C PHE A 122 -9.02 -2.62 -12.77
N GLN A 123 -9.40 -2.18 -13.96
CA GLN A 123 -8.46 -1.77 -14.99
C GLN A 123 -9.00 -0.54 -15.70
N THR A 124 -8.43 0.60 -15.36
CA THR A 124 -8.74 1.90 -15.96
C THR A 124 -7.43 2.59 -16.35
N GLU A 125 -7.51 3.71 -17.04
CA GLU A 125 -6.32 4.52 -17.38
C GLU A 125 -5.55 5.00 -16.13
N LYS A 126 -6.26 5.24 -15.01
CA LYS A 126 -5.68 5.81 -13.79
C LYS A 126 -5.38 4.79 -12.71
N LEU A 127 -6.09 3.66 -12.69
CA LEU A 127 -5.97 2.65 -11.64
C LEU A 127 -6.06 1.25 -12.21
N THR A 128 -5.06 0.43 -11.87
CA THR A 128 -5.10 -1.02 -12.07
C THR A 128 -4.86 -1.70 -10.74
N VAL A 129 -5.84 -2.47 -10.26
CA VAL A 129 -5.70 -3.38 -9.10
C VAL A 129 -6.26 -4.75 -9.47
N PRO A 130 -5.57 -5.82 -9.09
CA PRO A 130 -4.28 -5.88 -8.38
C PRO A 130 -3.19 -5.05 -9.04
N HIS A 131 -2.24 -4.53 -8.23
CA HIS A 131 -1.14 -3.75 -8.78
C HIS A 131 -0.39 -4.54 -9.87
N PRO A 132 -0.24 -4.03 -11.09
CA PRO A 132 0.15 -4.82 -12.26
C PRO A 132 1.53 -5.46 -12.17
N ARG A 133 2.45 -4.88 -11.36
CA ARG A 133 3.81 -5.39 -11.17
C ARG A 133 4.02 -6.05 -9.81
N LEU A 134 2.97 -6.30 -9.02
CA LEU A 134 3.11 -6.87 -7.68
C LEU A 134 3.90 -8.19 -7.71
N HIS A 135 3.57 -9.08 -8.63
CA HIS A 135 4.19 -10.41 -8.77
C HIS A 135 5.67 -10.37 -9.18
N LEU A 136 6.18 -9.21 -9.58
CA LEU A 136 7.57 -8.99 -9.98
C LEU A 136 8.39 -8.26 -8.91
N ARG A 137 7.81 -7.95 -7.75
CA ARG A 137 8.40 -7.06 -6.74
C ARG A 137 8.53 -7.76 -5.40
N ARG A 138 9.70 -8.33 -5.14
CA ARG A 138 9.99 -9.02 -3.88
C ARG A 138 9.81 -8.11 -2.66
N PHE A 139 10.22 -6.83 -2.76
CA PHE A 139 10.09 -5.84 -1.70
C PHE A 139 8.64 -5.52 -1.30
N ALA A 140 7.68 -5.77 -2.20
CA ALA A 140 6.26 -5.65 -1.92
C ALA A 140 5.66 -6.97 -1.41
N LEU A 141 6.08 -8.11 -1.99
CA LEU A 141 5.56 -9.43 -1.65
C LEU A 141 5.97 -9.90 -0.26
N VAL A 142 7.21 -9.60 0.19
CA VAL A 142 7.69 -10.03 1.51
C VAL A 142 6.83 -9.43 2.63
N PRO A 143 6.68 -8.10 2.78
CA PRO A 143 5.80 -7.53 3.80
C PRO A 143 4.32 -7.86 3.60
N LEU A 144 3.86 -8.07 2.36
CA LEU A 144 2.50 -8.49 2.09
C LEU A 144 2.24 -9.92 2.56
N CYS A 145 3.21 -10.84 2.42
CA CYS A 145 3.10 -12.20 2.93
C CYS A 145 3.02 -12.27 4.45
N GLU A 146 3.55 -11.30 5.17
CA GLU A 146 3.43 -11.25 6.62
C GLU A 146 1.97 -11.02 7.03
N VAL A 147 1.30 -10.01 6.44
CA VAL A 147 -0.07 -9.60 6.83
C VAL A 147 -1.18 -10.35 6.09
N ALA A 148 -0.87 -10.98 4.96
CA ALA A 148 -1.88 -11.64 4.13
C ALA A 148 -1.36 -12.92 3.43
N PRO A 149 -0.72 -13.87 4.15
CA PRO A 149 0.00 -14.99 3.55
C PRO A 149 -0.89 -15.88 2.64
N ASP A 150 -2.12 -16.08 3.03
CA ASP A 150 -3.07 -17.00 2.38
C ASP A 150 -4.09 -16.28 1.50
N PHE A 151 -4.02 -14.93 1.42
CA PHE A 151 -4.85 -14.16 0.50
C PHE A 151 -4.53 -14.55 -0.94
N LYS A 152 -5.57 -14.90 -1.70
CA LYS A 152 -5.41 -15.30 -3.12
C LYS A 152 -5.45 -14.10 -4.04
N HIS A 153 -4.42 -13.99 -4.86
CA HIS A 153 -4.38 -12.96 -5.91
C HIS A 153 -5.61 -13.08 -6.83
N PRO A 154 -6.43 -12.02 -6.98
CA PRO A 154 -7.72 -12.10 -7.69
C PRO A 154 -7.63 -12.59 -9.13
N VAL A 155 -6.50 -12.37 -9.80
CA VAL A 155 -6.29 -12.80 -11.20
C VAL A 155 -5.57 -14.16 -11.27
N PHE A 156 -4.43 -14.31 -10.58
CA PHE A 156 -3.61 -15.52 -10.66
C PHE A 156 -4.16 -16.70 -9.84
N LYS A 157 -5.09 -16.44 -8.90
CA LYS A 157 -5.76 -17.46 -8.07
C LYS A 157 -4.83 -18.27 -7.16
N ILE A 158 -3.62 -17.79 -6.92
CA ILE A 158 -2.62 -18.36 -6.02
C ILE A 158 -2.42 -17.44 -4.81
N THR A 159 -1.91 -18.00 -3.72
CA THR A 159 -1.65 -17.26 -2.47
C THR A 159 -0.46 -16.32 -2.59
N GLN A 160 -0.32 -15.38 -1.63
CA GLN A 160 0.83 -14.49 -1.60
C GLN A 160 2.13 -15.26 -1.37
N LYS A 161 2.10 -16.32 -0.56
CA LYS A 161 3.24 -17.24 -0.37
C LYS A 161 3.67 -17.88 -1.69
N GLU A 162 2.71 -18.35 -2.48
CA GLU A 162 2.99 -18.94 -3.80
C GLU A 162 3.51 -17.89 -4.79
N LEU A 163 2.99 -16.65 -4.77
CA LEU A 163 3.52 -15.54 -5.57
C LEU A 163 4.97 -15.23 -5.20
N LEU A 164 5.27 -15.11 -3.91
CA LEU A 164 6.62 -14.85 -3.43
C LEU A 164 7.60 -15.97 -3.85
N ASN A 165 7.18 -17.24 -3.73
CA ASN A 165 7.99 -18.38 -4.15
C ASN A 165 8.27 -18.42 -5.66
N ARG A 166 7.39 -17.80 -6.47
CA ARG A 166 7.54 -17.70 -7.93
C ARG A 166 8.15 -16.38 -8.40
N CYS A 167 8.47 -15.48 -7.47
CA CYS A 167 9.05 -14.18 -7.80
C CYS A 167 10.50 -14.34 -8.23
N PHE A 168 10.83 -13.85 -9.43
CA PHE A 168 12.19 -13.89 -9.98
C PHE A 168 13.06 -12.70 -9.54
N ASP A 169 12.49 -11.74 -8.80
CA ASP A 169 13.25 -10.63 -8.22
C ASP A 169 14.14 -11.17 -7.09
N ASP A 170 15.46 -11.09 -7.28
CA ASP A 170 16.48 -11.56 -6.37
C ASP A 170 17.08 -10.46 -5.51
N ASN A 171 16.57 -9.22 -5.61
CA ASN A 171 17.00 -8.11 -4.78
C ASN A 171 16.86 -8.44 -3.29
N VAL A 172 17.83 -7.99 -2.51
CA VAL A 172 17.84 -8.21 -1.07
C VAL A 172 16.67 -7.47 -0.42
N VAL A 173 15.89 -8.22 0.35
CA VAL A 173 14.84 -7.69 1.22
C VAL A 173 15.07 -8.28 2.61
N ARG A 174 15.27 -7.43 3.61
CA ARG A 174 15.54 -7.85 4.99
C ARG A 174 14.64 -7.13 5.97
N GLU A 175 14.15 -7.84 6.96
CA GLU A 175 13.47 -7.24 8.10
C GLU A 175 14.45 -6.43 8.94
N ILE A 176 14.02 -5.25 9.41
CA ILE A 176 14.76 -4.43 10.35
C ILE A 176 13.99 -4.36 11.67
N VAL A 177 14.69 -4.65 12.74
CA VAL A 177 14.16 -4.46 14.10
C VAL A 177 14.32 -2.98 14.43
N LEU A 178 13.19 -2.30 14.62
CA LEU A 178 13.21 -0.92 15.08
C LEU A 178 13.40 -0.94 16.61
N ASP A 179 14.50 -0.37 17.08
CA ASP A 179 14.72 -0.21 18.51
C ASP A 179 13.69 0.77 19.08
N GLU A 180 12.80 0.27 19.94
CA GLU A 180 11.77 1.09 20.63
C GLU A 180 12.35 2.21 21.53
N ASN A 181 13.67 2.28 21.64
CA ASN A 181 14.37 3.22 22.54
C ASN A 181 14.74 4.57 21.88
N GLU A 182 14.53 4.77 20.60
CA GLU A 182 14.82 6.05 19.92
C GLU A 182 13.61 6.99 19.82
N ILE A 183 12.44 6.59 20.30
CA ILE A 183 11.26 7.47 20.39
C ILE A 183 11.26 8.16 21.76
N LYS A 184 12.06 9.21 21.90
CA LYS A 184 11.97 10.16 23.01
C LYS A 184 11.78 11.57 22.49
#